data_c294c22e3fc2f6f7fb329ebda8902e58
#
_entry.id   c294c22e3fc2f6f7fb329ebda8902e58
#
_cell.length_a   1.000
_cell.length_b   1.000
_cell.length_c   1.000
_cell.angle_alpha   90.00
_cell.angle_beta   90.00
_cell.angle_gamma   90.00
#
_symmetry.space_group_name_H-M   'P 1'
#
loop_
_entity.id
_entity.type
_entity.pdbx_description
1 polymer ?
#
loop_
_entity_poly.entity_id
_entity_poly.type
_entity_poly.pdbx_seq_one_letter_code
_entity_poly.pdbx_strand_id
1 'polypeptide(L)'
;NEYPQRICDYIKGERKFTIKASISIEKALNINIEGFFFKIQANHDIYTFIMKEERKKHPDLSKLSKGLFWDTRIDKINWIRNKEWVIQRAFEYGNDIEIKEIIRFYGIETIKQVIPNIKNKWNSNTRNDNYQKYIL
;
A
#
# COMPACT_ATOMS: atom_id res chain seq x y z
N ASN A 1 0.42 17.88 35.51
CA ASN A 1 -0.97 18.05 35.10
C ASN A 1 -1.02 18.57 33.67
N GLU A 2 -1.59 17.77 32.75
CA GLU A 2 -1.91 18.25 31.41
C GLU A 2 -3.18 19.10 31.48
N TYR A 3 -3.13 20.28 30.88
CA TYR A 3 -4.30 21.15 30.82
C TYR A 3 -5.39 20.50 29.97
N PRO A 4 -6.68 20.64 30.30
CA PRO A 4 -7.80 20.07 29.54
C PRO A 4 -7.71 20.33 28.02
N GLN A 5 -7.30 21.55 27.64
CA GLN A 5 -7.11 21.91 26.22
C GLN A 5 -6.09 21.03 25.52
N ARG A 6 -4.95 20.69 26.16
CA ARG A 6 -3.94 19.81 25.57
C ARG A 6 -4.45 18.40 25.34
N ILE A 7 -5.28 17.89 26.24
CA ILE A 7 -5.91 16.57 26.07
C ILE A 7 -6.83 16.59 24.85
N CYS A 8 -7.64 17.65 24.68
CA CYS A 8 -8.47 17.83 23.50
C CYS A 8 -7.64 17.89 22.21
N ASP A 9 -6.52 18.61 22.23
CA ASP A 9 -5.61 18.72 21.08
C ASP A 9 -5.01 17.36 20.68
N TYR A 10 -4.68 16.51 21.66
CA TYR A 10 -4.21 15.13 21.40
C TYR A 10 -5.33 14.29 20.78
N ILE A 11 -6.56 14.36 21.32
CA ILE A 11 -7.71 13.60 20.81
C ILE A 11 -8.06 14.00 19.37
N LYS A 12 -7.95 15.28 19.05
CA LYS A 12 -8.21 15.81 17.69
C LYS A 12 -7.05 15.58 16.72
N GLY A 13 -5.89 15.12 17.19
CA GLY A 13 -4.68 14.99 16.39
C GLY A 13 -4.00 16.31 16.04
N GLU A 14 -4.41 17.41 16.65
CA GLU A 14 -3.82 18.76 16.46
C GLU A 14 -2.46 18.89 17.16
N ARG A 15 -2.19 18.02 18.14
CA ARG A 15 -0.94 17.94 18.87
C ARG A 15 -0.41 16.52 18.92
N LYS A 16 0.88 16.37 18.69
CA LYS A 16 1.58 15.08 18.82
C LYS A 16 1.96 14.80 20.27
N PHE A 17 1.85 13.54 20.68
CA PHE A 17 2.32 13.10 21.99
C PHE A 17 3.84 13.25 22.10
N THR A 18 4.28 13.84 23.21
CA THR A 18 5.66 13.69 23.67
C THR A 18 5.75 12.46 24.58
N ILE A 19 6.94 11.93 24.77
CA ILE A 19 7.18 10.80 25.70
C ILE A 19 6.64 11.16 27.10
N LYS A 20 6.95 12.37 27.59
CA LYS A 20 6.50 12.85 28.90
C LYS A 20 4.98 12.91 29.01
N ALA A 21 4.29 13.44 27.98
CA ALA A 21 2.83 13.53 27.98
C ALA A 21 2.19 12.14 27.94
N SER A 22 2.71 11.23 27.11
CA SER A 22 2.24 9.85 27.03
C SER A 22 2.32 9.18 28.41
N ILE A 23 3.49 9.18 29.04
CA ILE A 23 3.69 8.55 30.36
C ILE A 23 2.77 9.18 31.43
N SER A 24 2.60 10.51 31.43
CA SER A 24 1.75 11.19 32.41
C SER A 24 0.29 10.78 32.28
N ILE A 25 -0.23 10.70 31.06
CA ILE A 25 -1.61 10.31 30.78
C ILE A 25 -1.83 8.82 31.10
N GLU A 26 -0.88 7.96 30.71
CA GLU A 26 -0.91 6.52 30.98
C GLU A 26 -1.00 6.23 32.49
N LYS A 27 -0.19 6.91 33.29
CA LYS A 27 -0.26 6.81 34.75
C LYS A 27 -1.61 7.23 35.30
N ALA A 28 -2.17 8.32 34.77
CA ALA A 28 -3.49 8.82 35.20
C ALA A 28 -4.62 7.85 34.83
N LEU A 29 -4.48 7.10 33.75
CA LEU A 29 -5.45 6.12 33.25
C LEU A 29 -5.19 4.69 33.69
N ASN A 30 -4.17 4.44 34.52
CA ASN A 30 -3.72 3.10 34.94
C ASN A 30 -3.37 2.16 33.74
N ILE A 31 -2.81 2.72 32.69
CA ILE A 31 -2.29 1.94 31.56
C ILE A 31 -0.89 1.46 31.88
N ASN A 32 -0.69 0.14 31.96
CA ASN A 32 0.57 -0.48 32.33
C ASN A 32 1.51 -0.75 31.13
N ILE A 33 1.48 0.12 30.14
CA ILE A 33 2.32 0.05 28.92
C ILE A 33 3.03 1.37 28.76
N GLU A 34 4.30 1.43 29.16
CA GLU A 34 5.09 2.66 29.09
C GLU A 34 5.22 3.19 27.66
N GLY A 35 4.84 4.44 27.47
CA GLY A 35 4.89 5.12 26.18
C GLY A 35 3.82 4.63 25.18
N PHE A 36 2.71 4.08 25.65
CA PHE A 36 1.66 3.50 24.82
C PHE A 36 1.17 4.47 23.73
N PHE A 37 0.70 5.66 24.11
CA PHE A 37 0.22 6.65 23.13
C PHE A 37 1.31 7.15 22.21
N PHE A 38 2.52 7.36 22.73
CA PHE A 38 3.67 7.78 21.93
C PHE A 38 4.06 6.70 20.91
N LYS A 39 4.08 5.43 21.30
CA LYS A 39 4.41 4.31 20.41
C LYS A 39 3.36 4.13 19.30
N ILE A 40 2.07 4.24 19.62
CA ILE A 40 1.00 4.17 18.62
C ILE A 40 1.15 5.29 17.60
N GLN A 41 1.36 6.51 18.06
CA GLN A 41 1.56 7.65 17.19
C GLN A 41 2.81 7.49 16.31
N ALA A 42 3.94 7.06 16.89
CA ALA A 42 5.16 6.83 16.13
C ALA A 42 4.96 5.76 15.04
N ASN A 43 4.29 4.66 15.36
CA ASN A 43 3.96 3.62 14.38
C ASN A 43 3.05 4.15 13.26
N HIS A 44 2.04 4.95 13.60
CA HIS A 44 1.17 5.59 12.62
C HIS A 44 1.95 6.57 11.72
N ASP A 45 2.82 7.39 12.28
CA ASP A 45 3.63 8.36 11.53
C ASP A 45 4.60 7.64 10.58
N ILE A 46 5.26 6.58 11.06
CA ILE A 46 6.13 5.72 10.23
C ILE A 46 5.33 5.09 9.08
N TYR A 47 4.19 4.48 9.38
CA TYR A 47 3.32 3.89 8.37
C TYR A 47 2.89 4.90 7.31
N THR A 48 2.43 6.08 7.75
CA THR A 48 1.99 7.15 6.86
C THR A 48 3.11 7.65 5.96
N PHE A 49 4.32 7.79 6.51
CA PHE A 49 5.50 8.18 5.75
C PHE A 49 5.85 7.13 4.70
N ILE A 50 5.93 5.86 5.08
CA ILE A 50 6.22 4.75 4.16
C ILE A 50 5.18 4.70 3.03
N MET A 51 3.88 4.77 3.36
CA MET A 51 2.81 4.77 2.37
C MET A 51 2.90 5.94 1.39
N LYS A 52 3.32 7.11 1.86
CA LYS A 52 3.54 8.29 1.01
C LYS A 52 4.71 8.09 0.05
N GLU A 53 5.82 7.51 0.52
CA GLU A 53 6.99 7.21 -0.33
C GLU A 53 6.68 6.10 -1.36
N GLU A 54 5.96 5.06 -0.95
CA GLU A 54 5.55 3.99 -1.86
C GLU A 54 4.65 4.50 -3.00
N ARG A 55 3.72 5.44 -2.70
CA ARG A 55 2.82 6.03 -3.71
C ARG A 55 3.54 6.84 -4.79
N LYS A 56 4.76 7.30 -4.54
CA LYS A 56 5.59 7.97 -5.56
C LYS A 56 6.10 6.99 -6.62
N LYS A 57 6.15 5.71 -6.30
CA LYS A 57 6.61 4.65 -7.20
C LYS A 57 5.41 4.08 -7.94
N HIS A 58 5.30 4.38 -9.23
CA HIS A 58 4.23 3.89 -10.10
C HIS A 58 4.75 3.63 -11.51
N PRO A 59 4.10 2.77 -12.29
CA PRO A 59 4.40 2.60 -13.71
C PRO A 59 4.06 3.88 -14.49
N ASP A 60 4.39 3.92 -15.76
CA ASP A 60 3.97 5.00 -16.66
C ASP A 60 2.46 4.93 -16.87
N LEU A 61 1.72 5.78 -16.12
CA LEU A 61 0.26 5.79 -16.14
C LEU A 61 -0.33 6.17 -17.51
N SER A 62 0.46 6.85 -18.37
CA SER A 62 0.01 7.19 -19.72
C SER A 62 -0.16 5.97 -20.63
N LYS A 63 0.48 4.86 -20.28
CA LYS A 63 0.41 3.59 -21.00
C LYS A 63 -0.66 2.63 -20.46
N LEU A 64 -1.32 3.00 -19.39
CA LEU A 64 -2.36 2.20 -18.74
C LEU A 64 -3.73 2.82 -18.97
N SER A 65 -4.65 2.05 -19.53
CA SER A 65 -6.02 2.51 -19.73
C SER A 65 -6.80 2.51 -18.42
N LYS A 66 -7.74 3.44 -18.30
CA LYS A 66 -8.69 3.44 -17.16
C LYS A 66 -9.53 2.16 -17.13
N GLY A 67 -9.76 1.55 -18.28
CA GLY A 67 -10.51 0.31 -18.41
C GLY A 67 -9.81 -0.89 -17.77
N LEU A 68 -8.47 -0.91 -17.71
CA LEU A 68 -7.74 -1.98 -17.04
C LEU A 68 -8.07 -2.06 -15.54
N PHE A 69 -8.34 -0.92 -14.89
CA PHE A 69 -8.66 -0.81 -13.46
C PHE A 69 -10.06 -0.21 -13.24
N TRP A 70 -11.08 -0.75 -13.95
CA TRP A 70 -12.45 -0.19 -13.99
C TRP A 70 -13.15 -0.08 -12.62
N ASP A 71 -12.77 -0.95 -11.68
CA ASP A 71 -13.33 -1.05 -10.34
C ASP A 71 -12.56 -0.24 -9.29
N THR A 72 -11.49 0.43 -9.70
CA THR A 72 -10.58 1.14 -8.79
C THR A 72 -10.07 2.43 -9.43
N ARG A 73 -9.93 3.46 -8.63
CA ARG A 73 -9.28 4.69 -9.08
C ARG A 73 -7.77 4.49 -9.18
N ILE A 74 -7.19 4.69 -10.36
CA ILE A 74 -5.78 4.47 -10.66
C ILE A 74 -4.84 5.30 -9.75
N ASP A 75 -5.29 6.51 -9.35
CA ASP A 75 -4.57 7.39 -8.42
C ASP A 75 -4.57 6.91 -6.96
N LYS A 76 -5.40 5.92 -6.63
CA LYS A 76 -5.49 5.31 -5.29
C LYS A 76 -4.69 4.01 -5.16
N ILE A 77 -4.23 3.44 -6.27
CA ILE A 77 -3.49 2.17 -6.25
C ILE A 77 -2.13 2.38 -5.57
N ASN A 78 -1.83 1.56 -4.57
CA ASN A 78 -0.47 1.39 -4.07
C ASN A 78 0.21 0.29 -4.88
N TRP A 79 0.99 0.69 -5.87
CA TRP A 79 1.64 -0.21 -6.83
C TRP A 79 2.61 -1.20 -6.17
N ILE A 80 3.21 -0.84 -5.05
CA ILE A 80 4.14 -1.72 -4.34
C ILE A 80 3.39 -2.80 -3.56
N ARG A 81 2.37 -2.41 -2.78
CA ARG A 81 1.62 -3.34 -1.92
C ARG A 81 0.63 -4.20 -2.69
N ASN A 82 0.05 -3.65 -3.74
CA ASN A 82 -0.93 -4.34 -4.57
C ASN A 82 -0.31 -5.04 -5.79
N LYS A 83 1.01 -5.29 -5.79
CA LYS A 83 1.73 -5.82 -6.95
C LYS A 83 1.11 -7.09 -7.54
N GLU A 84 0.72 -8.04 -6.70
CA GLU A 84 0.14 -9.31 -7.15
C GLU A 84 -1.17 -9.09 -7.91
N TRP A 85 -2.06 -8.28 -7.35
CA TRP A 85 -3.33 -7.92 -7.97
C TRP A 85 -3.13 -7.14 -9.28
N VAL A 86 -2.19 -6.18 -9.31
CA VAL A 86 -1.90 -5.40 -10.51
C VAL A 86 -1.35 -6.29 -11.62
N ILE A 87 -0.38 -7.15 -11.30
CA ILE A 87 0.22 -8.10 -12.26
C ILE A 87 -0.86 -9.05 -12.79
N GLN A 88 -1.66 -9.64 -11.90
CA GLN A 88 -2.77 -10.51 -12.29
C GLN A 88 -3.71 -9.79 -13.26
N ARG A 89 -4.15 -8.58 -12.90
CA ARG A 89 -5.08 -7.78 -13.70
C ARG A 89 -4.52 -7.48 -15.09
N ALA A 90 -3.26 -7.07 -15.18
CA ALA A 90 -2.61 -6.77 -16.45
C ALA A 90 -2.50 -8.01 -17.35
N PHE A 91 -2.17 -9.17 -16.79
CA PHE A 91 -2.04 -10.42 -17.56
C PHE A 91 -3.39 -11.05 -17.93
N GLU A 92 -4.48 -10.70 -17.25
CA GLU A 92 -5.82 -11.20 -17.53
C GLU A 92 -6.62 -10.29 -18.50
N TYR A 93 -6.38 -8.98 -18.47
CA TYR A 93 -7.20 -7.99 -19.18
C TYR A 93 -6.42 -6.94 -19.96
N GLY A 94 -5.10 -6.87 -19.74
CA GLY A 94 -4.25 -5.86 -20.37
C GLY A 94 -3.99 -6.13 -21.85
N ASN A 95 -3.78 -5.06 -22.59
CA ASN A 95 -3.25 -5.11 -23.95
C ASN A 95 -1.70 -5.23 -23.95
N ASP A 96 -1.11 -5.38 -25.13
CA ASP A 96 0.34 -5.53 -25.30
C ASP A 96 1.16 -4.40 -24.66
N ILE A 97 0.69 -3.15 -24.74
CA ILE A 97 1.38 -1.97 -24.21
C ILE A 97 1.35 -2.00 -22.69
N GLU A 98 0.18 -2.31 -22.12
CA GLU A 98 -0.04 -2.38 -20.68
C GLU A 98 0.77 -3.50 -20.03
N ILE A 99 0.76 -4.70 -20.63
CA ILE A 99 1.53 -5.84 -20.14
C ILE A 99 3.03 -5.53 -20.16
N LYS A 100 3.55 -4.98 -21.26
CA LYS A 100 4.96 -4.58 -21.36
C LYS A 100 5.35 -3.52 -20.34
N GLU A 101 4.48 -2.54 -20.07
CA GLU A 101 4.74 -1.53 -19.05
C GLU A 101 4.78 -2.14 -17.64
N ILE A 102 3.86 -3.05 -17.32
CA ILE A 102 3.84 -3.76 -16.03
C ILE A 102 5.10 -4.63 -15.87
N ILE A 103 5.57 -5.31 -16.93
CA ILE A 103 6.82 -6.06 -16.93
C ILE A 103 8.00 -5.11 -16.69
N ARG A 104 8.05 -3.97 -17.37
CA ARG A 104 9.10 -2.96 -17.20
C ARG A 104 9.16 -2.46 -15.76
N PHE A 105 8.00 -2.20 -15.15
CA PHE A 105 7.91 -1.62 -13.81
C PHE A 105 8.30 -2.61 -12.71
N TYR A 106 7.78 -3.83 -12.74
CA TYR A 106 8.03 -4.83 -11.68
C TYR A 106 9.25 -5.71 -11.95
N GLY A 107 9.69 -5.83 -13.19
CA GLY A 107 10.75 -6.74 -13.62
C GLY A 107 10.27 -8.17 -13.85
N ILE A 108 10.94 -8.86 -14.78
CA ILE A 108 10.61 -10.23 -15.20
C ILE A 108 10.64 -11.20 -14.01
N GLU A 109 11.64 -11.10 -13.14
CA GLU A 109 11.79 -12.02 -12.01
C GLU A 109 10.62 -11.91 -11.03
N THR A 110 10.11 -10.69 -10.79
CA THR A 110 8.90 -10.51 -9.97
C THR A 110 7.67 -11.16 -10.62
N ILE A 111 7.52 -11.02 -11.94
CA ILE A 111 6.41 -11.64 -12.68
C ILE A 111 6.48 -13.17 -12.57
N LYS A 112 7.69 -13.76 -12.75
CA LYS A 112 7.91 -15.19 -12.60
C LYS A 112 7.57 -15.73 -11.19
N GLN A 113 7.76 -14.91 -10.18
CA GLN A 113 7.39 -15.27 -8.81
C GLN A 113 5.88 -15.15 -8.55
N VAL A 114 5.24 -14.15 -9.14
CA VAL A 114 3.83 -13.84 -8.84
C VAL A 114 2.87 -14.73 -9.63
N ILE A 115 2.98 -14.78 -10.95
CA ILE A 115 1.99 -15.44 -11.83
C ILE A 115 1.74 -16.92 -11.46
N PRO A 116 2.79 -17.77 -11.24
CA PRO A 116 2.55 -19.17 -10.90
C PRO A 116 1.87 -19.39 -9.55
N ASN A 117 1.97 -18.41 -8.65
CA ASN A 117 1.38 -18.48 -7.30
C ASN A 117 -0.07 -17.97 -7.23
N ILE A 118 -0.62 -17.42 -8.29
CA ILE A 118 -2.00 -16.95 -8.33
C ILE A 118 -2.96 -18.15 -8.36
N LYS A 119 -3.69 -18.33 -7.27
CA LYS A 119 -4.64 -19.45 -7.11
C LYS A 119 -5.98 -19.22 -7.81
N ASN A 120 -6.32 -17.97 -8.15
CA ASN A 120 -7.57 -17.64 -8.82
C ASN A 120 -7.60 -18.27 -10.22
N LYS A 121 -8.65 -19.07 -10.50
CA LYS A 121 -8.84 -19.75 -11.78
C LYS A 121 -9.57 -18.90 -12.83
N TRP A 122 -10.16 -17.78 -12.42
CA TRP A 122 -10.82 -16.87 -13.33
C TRP A 122 -9.80 -16.31 -14.33
N ASN A 123 -10.15 -16.32 -15.62
CA ASN A 123 -9.27 -15.93 -16.72
C ASN A 123 -7.85 -16.52 -16.68
N SER A 124 -7.66 -17.68 -16.04
CA SER A 124 -6.36 -18.33 -15.93
C SER A 124 -5.75 -18.68 -17.28
N ASN A 125 -6.57 -19.03 -18.29
CA ASN A 125 -6.09 -19.34 -19.64
C ASN A 125 -5.45 -18.10 -20.27
N THR A 126 -6.15 -16.97 -20.32
CA THR A 126 -5.60 -15.71 -20.87
C THR A 126 -4.33 -15.28 -20.12
N ARG A 127 -4.34 -15.39 -18.79
CA ARG A 127 -3.16 -15.09 -17.96
C ARG A 127 -1.98 -15.97 -18.32
N ASN A 128 -2.19 -17.28 -18.48
CA ASN A 128 -1.14 -18.24 -18.83
C ASN A 128 -0.65 -18.01 -20.26
N ASP A 129 -1.52 -17.75 -21.22
CA ASP A 129 -1.14 -17.44 -22.61
C ASP A 129 -0.27 -16.19 -22.67
N ASN A 130 -0.65 -15.13 -21.95
CA ASN A 130 0.16 -13.93 -21.84
C ASN A 130 1.49 -14.17 -21.11
N TYR A 131 1.49 -15.01 -20.08
CA TYR A 131 2.74 -15.40 -19.38
C TYR A 131 3.69 -16.14 -20.33
N GLN A 132 3.19 -17.10 -21.11
CA GLN A 132 3.98 -17.80 -22.12
C GLN A 132 4.52 -16.83 -23.19
N LYS A 133 3.67 -15.94 -23.68
CA LYS A 133 4.01 -14.99 -24.75
C LYS A 133 5.09 -13.97 -24.36
N TYR A 134 5.05 -13.46 -23.12
CA TYR A 134 5.88 -12.31 -22.74
C TYR A 134 7.01 -12.64 -21.76
N ILE A 135 6.98 -13.80 -21.11
CA ILE A 135 7.91 -14.14 -20.02
C ILE A 135 8.77 -15.37 -20.36
N LEU A 136 8.21 -16.36 -21.03
CA LEU A 136 8.90 -17.60 -21.46
C LEU A 136 9.25 -17.57 -22.93
#